data_fbb292cbb8a4156e68cab05c856c1cb5
#
_entry.id   fbb292cbb8a4156e68cab05c856c1cb5
#
_cell.length_a   1.000
_cell.length_b   1.000
_cell.length_c   1.000
_cell.angle_alpha   90.00
_cell.angle_beta   90.00
_cell.angle_gamma   90.00
#
_symmetry.space_group_name_H-M   'P 1'
#
loop_
_entity.id
_entity.type
_entity.pdbx_description
1 polymer ?
#
loop_
_entity_poly.entity_id
_entity_poly.type
_entity_poly.pdbx_seq_one_letter_code
_entity_poly.pdbx_strand_id
1 'polypeptide(L)'
;MIQELYDYLASHYFYLNEGEFRHCTEKYGKEEFRWTIAEYVANERPAFPFRKMEYSDMVDTFRKLQKVDYTNFITPQEQLDNEVVEKYDDYKYEYQTCGQGIIDGPTVYNACSDYFMNHLRLSCGSYGYMAPAQVWEQGTPKQIWSSIGGLWRGVNSTKDLSEKSVMEVLRLGTYIATQFKPIVAKTIYNMTDAKTVLDTSMGWGDRLAGFFASNATHYIGCDPNPNTFKVYSEMIREYSKMSPGKTTQIYRCGAEDLPWETIENVDCAFTSPPYFATERYNEGGDFEEDQSWSKFSEYERWRDEFYLPVALNSFNALSEKGFLMTNIMDPKIKNVRYYSCDELVDHLQPDFLGQIGMRIMQRPQGKNKFETKEELVEFMNKLYIENVWCFGKYKTFDLFRHTRRATLEGLF
;
A
#
# COMPACT_ATOMS: atom_id res chain seq x y z
N MET A 1 23.03 -28.72 12.33
CA MET A 1 21.67 -29.37 12.46
C MET A 1 21.72 -30.44 13.54
N ILE A 2 20.79 -30.41 14.46
CA ILE A 2 20.61 -31.46 15.48
C ILE A 2 19.56 -32.43 14.94
N GLN A 3 19.97 -33.66 14.59
CA GLN A 3 19.11 -34.62 13.93
C GLN A 3 17.86 -34.95 14.76
N GLU A 4 18.04 -35.15 16.09
CA GLU A 4 16.92 -35.39 17.01
C GLU A 4 15.85 -34.27 16.96
N LEU A 5 16.28 -33.02 16.89
CA LEU A 5 15.38 -31.87 16.82
C LEU A 5 14.71 -31.77 15.43
N TYR A 6 15.43 -32.11 14.38
CA TYR A 6 14.87 -32.17 13.02
C TYR A 6 13.76 -33.22 12.91
N ASP A 7 14.02 -34.43 13.44
CA ASP A 7 13.05 -35.53 13.48
C ASP A 7 11.84 -35.18 14.35
N TYR A 8 12.08 -34.42 15.43
CA TYR A 8 11.00 -33.91 16.28
C TYR A 8 10.11 -32.93 15.54
N LEU A 9 10.66 -31.98 14.81
CA LEU A 9 9.90 -31.06 13.94
C LEU A 9 9.10 -31.83 12.89
N ALA A 10 9.70 -32.83 12.24
CA ALA A 10 9.02 -33.65 11.25
C ALA A 10 7.84 -34.42 11.85
N SER A 11 7.99 -35.00 13.05
CA SER A 11 6.92 -35.76 13.75
C SER A 11 5.74 -34.88 14.19
N HIS A 12 5.96 -33.56 14.32
CA HIS A 12 4.95 -32.56 14.69
C HIS A 12 4.44 -31.76 13.47
N TYR A 13 4.67 -32.23 12.27
CA TYR A 13 4.32 -31.52 11.03
C TYR A 13 4.83 -30.06 11.03
N PHE A 14 6.03 -29.87 11.59
CA PHE A 14 6.72 -28.60 11.73
C PHE A 14 6.18 -27.66 12.82
N TYR A 15 4.93 -27.75 13.24
CA TYR A 15 4.32 -26.80 14.17
C TYR A 15 4.40 -27.29 15.62
N LEU A 16 4.76 -26.38 16.53
CA LEU A 16 4.93 -26.63 17.95
C LEU A 16 4.10 -25.65 18.76
N ASN A 17 3.40 -26.15 19.78
CA ASN A 17 2.72 -25.29 20.74
C ASN A 17 3.72 -24.55 21.66
N GLU A 18 3.23 -23.63 22.51
CA GLU A 18 4.08 -22.83 23.40
C GLU A 18 4.98 -23.70 24.31
N GLY A 19 4.44 -24.77 24.87
CA GLY A 19 5.18 -25.67 25.77
C GLY A 19 6.31 -26.40 25.03
N GLU A 20 6.02 -26.96 23.87
CA GLU A 20 6.99 -27.64 23.00
C GLU A 20 8.08 -26.69 22.48
N PHE A 21 7.69 -25.50 22.02
CA PHE A 21 8.61 -24.48 21.55
C PHE A 21 9.58 -24.03 22.66
N ARG A 22 9.06 -23.81 23.86
CA ARG A 22 9.86 -23.49 25.05
C ARG A 22 10.80 -24.63 25.41
N HIS A 23 10.28 -25.88 25.48
CA HIS A 23 11.10 -27.05 25.76
C HIS A 23 12.25 -27.21 24.77
N CYS A 24 12.01 -27.10 23.46
CA CYS A 24 13.06 -27.16 22.44
C CYS A 24 14.09 -26.05 22.62
N THR A 25 13.61 -24.82 22.94
CA THR A 25 14.52 -23.69 23.17
C THR A 25 15.41 -23.91 24.38
N GLU A 26 14.90 -24.46 25.47
CA GLU A 26 15.66 -24.76 26.70
C GLU A 26 16.62 -25.93 26.52
N LYS A 27 16.19 -26.99 25.86
CA LYS A 27 16.99 -28.21 25.66
C LYS A 27 18.14 -28.02 24.66
N TYR A 28 17.88 -27.38 23.54
CA TYR A 28 18.86 -27.30 22.43
C TYR A 28 19.53 -25.94 22.32
N GLY A 29 19.03 -24.93 23.01
CA GLY A 29 19.47 -23.54 22.85
C GLY A 29 18.84 -22.85 21.64
N LYS A 30 18.64 -21.54 21.78
CA LYS A 30 17.94 -20.71 20.78
C LYS A 30 18.59 -20.77 19.38
N GLU A 31 19.93 -20.65 19.29
CA GLU A 31 20.61 -20.52 18.01
C GLU A 31 20.60 -21.84 17.23
N GLU A 32 20.80 -22.97 17.92
CA GLU A 32 20.73 -24.29 17.29
C GLU A 32 19.31 -24.62 16.86
N PHE A 33 18.31 -24.28 17.68
CA PHE A 33 16.92 -24.47 17.32
C PHE A 33 16.51 -23.63 16.12
N ARG A 34 16.89 -22.37 16.11
CA ARG A 34 16.66 -21.46 14.99
C ARG A 34 17.31 -21.96 13.69
N TRP A 35 18.52 -22.49 13.79
CA TRP A 35 19.23 -23.04 12.63
C TRP A 35 18.54 -24.31 12.11
N THR A 36 18.14 -25.19 13.01
CA THR A 36 17.43 -26.43 12.64
C THR A 36 16.08 -26.14 11.97
N ILE A 37 15.31 -25.13 12.46
CA ILE A 37 14.10 -24.65 11.77
C ILE A 37 14.44 -24.18 10.34
N ALA A 38 15.50 -23.40 10.19
CA ALA A 38 15.88 -22.85 8.89
C ALA A 38 16.30 -23.95 7.90
N GLU A 39 17.05 -24.95 8.35
CA GLU A 39 17.41 -26.10 7.53
C GLU A 39 16.21 -26.98 7.19
N TYR A 40 15.31 -27.21 8.16
CA TYR A 40 14.08 -27.95 7.92
C TYR A 40 13.25 -27.30 6.80
N VAL A 41 12.98 -25.99 6.93
CA VAL A 41 12.22 -25.25 5.91
C VAL A 41 12.93 -25.26 4.56
N ALA A 42 14.26 -25.11 4.53
CA ALA A 42 15.00 -25.12 3.29
C ALA A 42 15.03 -26.49 2.59
N ASN A 43 14.96 -27.58 3.34
CA ASN A 43 14.99 -28.94 2.80
C ASN A 43 13.60 -29.44 2.43
N GLU A 44 12.64 -29.28 3.32
CA GLU A 44 11.29 -29.86 3.19
C GLU A 44 10.32 -28.96 2.43
N ARG A 45 10.62 -27.66 2.36
CA ARG A 45 9.79 -26.66 1.65
C ARG A 45 8.32 -26.77 2.02
N PRO A 46 7.94 -26.69 3.30
CA PRO A 46 6.54 -26.66 3.68
C PRO A 46 5.86 -25.45 3.01
N ALA A 47 4.60 -25.62 2.64
CA ALA A 47 3.83 -24.53 2.03
C ALA A 47 3.86 -23.27 2.90
N PHE A 48 4.00 -22.10 2.28
CA PHE A 48 3.96 -20.85 3.03
C PHE A 48 2.58 -20.67 3.68
N PRO A 49 2.52 -20.35 4.98
CA PRO A 49 1.27 -20.26 5.71
C PRO A 49 0.54 -18.94 5.41
N PHE A 50 0.03 -18.78 4.20
CA PHE A 50 -0.81 -17.62 3.88
C PHE A 50 -1.99 -17.56 4.84
N ARG A 51 -2.28 -16.36 5.34
CA ARG A 51 -3.48 -16.15 6.14
C ARG A 51 -4.70 -16.58 5.34
N LYS A 52 -5.38 -17.60 5.81
CA LYS A 52 -6.68 -18.01 5.25
C LYS A 52 -7.70 -16.92 5.57
N MET A 53 -8.35 -16.43 4.54
CA MET A 53 -9.44 -15.47 4.65
C MET A 53 -10.69 -16.11 4.04
N GLU A 54 -11.76 -16.14 4.81
CA GLU A 54 -13.03 -16.67 4.32
C GLU A 54 -13.71 -15.64 3.40
N TYR A 55 -14.41 -16.14 2.38
CA TYR A 55 -15.18 -15.28 1.47
C TYR A 55 -16.19 -14.40 2.22
N SER A 56 -16.84 -14.96 3.26
CA SER A 56 -17.75 -14.23 4.15
C SER A 56 -17.08 -13.03 4.82
N ASP A 57 -15.83 -13.17 5.28
CA ASP A 57 -15.10 -12.09 5.94
C ASP A 57 -14.80 -10.94 4.97
N MET A 58 -14.44 -11.27 3.74
CA MET A 58 -14.27 -10.28 2.66
C MET A 58 -15.59 -9.55 2.37
N VAL A 59 -16.70 -10.29 2.19
CA VAL A 59 -18.01 -9.72 1.92
C VAL A 59 -18.47 -8.81 3.06
N ASP A 60 -18.33 -9.25 4.31
CA ASP A 60 -18.72 -8.45 5.48
C ASP A 60 -17.89 -7.20 5.63
N THR A 61 -16.58 -7.30 5.38
CA THR A 61 -15.70 -6.13 5.41
C THR A 61 -16.04 -5.16 4.28
N PHE A 62 -16.30 -5.66 3.08
CA PHE A 62 -16.69 -4.82 1.95
C PHE A 62 -18.01 -4.10 2.20
N ARG A 63 -19.01 -4.78 2.76
CA ARG A 63 -20.29 -4.16 3.16
C ARG A 63 -20.11 -3.07 4.23
N LYS A 64 -19.21 -3.28 5.19
CA LYS A 64 -18.84 -2.24 6.17
C LYS A 64 -18.17 -1.06 5.46
N LEU A 65 -17.25 -1.32 4.53
CA LEU A 65 -16.61 -0.30 3.73
C LEU A 65 -17.62 0.51 2.90
N GLN A 66 -18.64 -0.13 2.32
CA GLN A 66 -19.71 0.57 1.60
C GLN A 66 -20.52 1.52 2.50
N LYS A 67 -20.87 1.07 3.71
CA LYS A 67 -21.78 1.78 4.62
C LYS A 67 -21.12 2.88 5.43
N VAL A 68 -19.81 2.78 5.68
CA VAL A 68 -19.13 3.74 6.54
C VAL A 68 -19.13 5.12 5.92
N ASP A 69 -19.41 6.12 6.74
CA ASP A 69 -19.33 7.54 6.32
C ASP A 69 -17.86 7.91 6.13
N TYR A 70 -17.50 8.29 4.91
CA TYR A 70 -16.14 8.66 4.53
C TYR A 70 -15.65 9.93 5.24
N THR A 71 -16.56 10.81 5.66
CA THR A 71 -16.21 12.07 6.34
C THR A 71 -15.53 11.84 7.68
N ASN A 72 -15.78 10.68 8.30
CA ASN A 72 -15.10 10.28 9.54
C ASN A 72 -13.57 10.06 9.37
N PHE A 73 -13.10 10.00 8.14
CA PHE A 73 -11.67 9.76 7.82
C PHE A 73 -10.95 11.01 7.32
N ILE A 74 -11.62 12.17 7.37
CA ILE A 74 -11.06 13.47 7.00
C ILE A 74 -10.94 14.31 8.25
N THR A 75 -9.72 14.72 8.58
CA THR A 75 -9.47 15.68 9.67
C THR A 75 -9.02 17.00 9.06
N PRO A 76 -9.81 18.08 9.21
CA PRO A 76 -9.41 19.41 8.79
C PRO A 76 -8.12 19.85 9.51
N GLN A 77 -7.25 20.60 8.81
CA GLN A 77 -5.97 21.06 9.36
C GLN A 77 -6.15 21.86 10.66
N GLU A 78 -7.18 22.70 10.73
CA GLU A 78 -7.49 23.53 11.91
C GLU A 78 -7.91 22.72 13.16
N GLN A 79 -8.20 21.42 12.99
CA GLN A 79 -8.56 20.52 14.09
C GLN A 79 -7.39 19.64 14.54
N LEU A 80 -6.19 19.83 13.96
CA LEU A 80 -5.03 19.02 14.31
C LEU A 80 -4.28 19.68 15.46
N ASP A 81 -4.27 19.01 16.61
CA ASP A 81 -3.46 19.42 17.79
C ASP A 81 -2.01 18.94 17.67
N ASN A 82 -1.73 18.08 16.70
CA ASN A 82 -0.41 17.46 16.51
C ASN A 82 0.39 18.22 15.45
N GLU A 83 1.70 18.27 15.63
CA GLU A 83 2.60 18.72 14.58
C GLU A 83 2.54 17.77 13.38
N VAL A 84 2.23 18.30 12.22
CA VAL A 84 2.23 17.55 10.96
C VAL A 84 3.64 17.55 10.40
N VAL A 85 4.15 16.36 10.13
CA VAL A 85 5.50 16.17 9.59
C VAL A 85 5.43 15.47 8.25
N GLU A 86 5.82 16.17 7.22
CA GLU A 86 6.06 15.59 5.90
C GLU A 86 7.37 14.79 5.91
N LYS A 87 7.48 13.79 5.07
CA LYS A 87 8.74 13.04 4.93
C LYS A 87 9.90 13.93 4.47
N TYR A 88 9.60 14.94 3.66
CA TYR A 88 10.50 15.98 3.24
C TYR A 88 9.85 17.34 3.54
N ASP A 89 10.51 18.14 4.37
CA ASP A 89 10.08 19.48 4.78
C ASP A 89 10.67 20.58 3.89
N ASP A 90 11.53 20.21 2.95
CA ASP A 90 12.24 21.09 2.03
C ASP A 90 11.73 21.03 0.58
N TYR A 91 10.44 20.71 0.38
CA TYR A 91 9.79 20.88 -0.91
C TYR A 91 9.76 22.37 -1.31
N LYS A 92 9.94 22.64 -2.60
CA LYS A 92 9.77 24.01 -3.16
C LYS A 92 8.36 24.55 -2.93
N TYR A 93 7.37 23.64 -2.99
CA TYR A 93 5.97 23.93 -2.72
C TYR A 93 5.62 23.42 -1.33
N GLU A 94 5.62 24.36 -0.36
CA GLU A 94 5.23 24.08 1.00
C GLU A 94 3.82 23.49 1.09
N TYR A 95 3.58 22.70 2.16
CA TYR A 95 2.29 22.06 2.38
C TYR A 95 1.19 23.10 2.53
N GLN A 96 0.39 23.22 1.47
CA GLN A 96 -0.82 24.05 1.43
C GLN A 96 -2.00 23.13 1.21
N THR A 97 -2.85 23.02 2.20
CA THR A 97 -4.06 22.22 2.07
C THR A 97 -4.99 22.83 1.04
N CYS A 98 -5.38 22.06 0.03
CA CYS A 98 -6.40 22.44 -0.94
C CYS A 98 -7.81 22.42 -0.31
N GLY A 99 -8.08 23.32 0.68
CA GLY A 99 -9.30 23.33 1.47
C GLY A 99 -9.26 22.41 2.66
N GLN A 100 -8.26 21.57 2.85
CA GLN A 100 -7.88 20.91 4.06
C GLN A 100 -7.72 19.43 4.10
N GLY A 101 -6.86 19.07 4.92
CA GLY A 101 -7.00 17.95 5.77
C GLY A 101 -6.07 16.82 5.49
N ILE A 102 -6.16 16.00 6.47
CA ILE A 102 -5.46 14.74 6.48
C ILE A 102 -6.50 13.64 6.37
N ILE A 103 -6.27 12.72 5.44
CA ILE A 103 -7.06 11.51 5.34
C ILE A 103 -6.33 10.43 6.14
N ASP A 104 -7.03 9.85 7.11
CA ASP A 104 -6.56 8.70 7.90
C ASP A 104 -7.60 7.58 7.83
N GLY A 105 -7.17 6.39 7.47
CA GLY A 105 -8.06 5.24 7.34
C GLY A 105 -7.49 4.00 8.00
N PRO A 106 -8.32 3.21 8.71
CA PRO A 106 -7.89 1.97 9.33
C PRO A 106 -7.60 0.89 8.29
N THR A 107 -6.61 0.05 8.59
CA THR A 107 -6.20 -1.07 7.71
C THR A 107 -7.18 -2.24 7.72
N VAL A 108 -8.19 -2.24 8.57
CA VAL A 108 -9.19 -3.33 8.63
C VAL A 108 -9.88 -3.55 7.29
N TYR A 109 -10.09 -2.49 6.52
CA TYR A 109 -10.72 -2.56 5.20
C TYR A 109 -9.82 -3.15 4.11
N ASN A 110 -8.53 -3.33 4.37
CA ASN A 110 -7.61 -3.98 3.43
C ASN A 110 -7.99 -5.44 3.18
N ALA A 111 -8.75 -6.06 4.10
CA ALA A 111 -9.28 -7.41 3.91
C ALA A 111 -10.10 -7.55 2.60
N CYS A 112 -10.66 -6.47 2.08
CA CYS A 112 -11.37 -6.49 0.79
C CYS A 112 -10.46 -6.90 -0.37
N SER A 113 -9.29 -6.28 -0.48
CA SER A 113 -8.30 -6.57 -1.53
C SER A 113 -7.36 -7.72 -1.15
N ASP A 114 -7.00 -7.86 0.14
CA ASP A 114 -6.14 -8.93 0.63
C ASP A 114 -6.71 -10.33 0.33
N TYR A 115 -8.03 -10.51 0.37
CA TYR A 115 -8.67 -11.77 0.02
C TYR A 115 -8.24 -12.28 -1.37
N PHE A 116 -8.10 -11.35 -2.32
CA PHE A 116 -7.73 -11.67 -3.70
C PHE A 116 -6.22 -11.60 -3.94
N MET A 117 -5.53 -10.61 -3.37
CA MET A 117 -4.18 -10.20 -3.78
C MET A 117 -3.08 -10.56 -2.78
N ASN A 118 -3.42 -10.98 -1.55
CA ASN A 118 -2.43 -11.16 -0.50
C ASN A 118 -1.33 -12.18 -0.87
N HIS A 119 -1.70 -13.25 -1.59
CA HIS A 119 -0.72 -14.25 -2.03
C HIS A 119 0.29 -13.67 -3.04
N LEU A 120 -0.14 -12.83 -3.98
CA LEU A 120 0.76 -12.16 -4.93
C LEU A 120 1.65 -11.13 -4.23
N ARG A 121 1.07 -10.33 -3.35
CA ARG A 121 1.78 -9.29 -2.62
C ARG A 121 2.85 -9.84 -1.68
N LEU A 122 2.57 -10.93 -0.98
CA LEU A 122 3.51 -11.59 -0.09
C LEU A 122 4.56 -12.45 -0.83
N SER A 123 4.42 -12.60 -2.13
CA SER A 123 5.38 -13.25 -3.02
C SER A 123 6.18 -12.26 -3.88
N CYS A 124 5.96 -10.95 -3.72
CA CYS A 124 6.61 -9.93 -4.52
C CYS A 124 7.78 -9.29 -3.76
N GLY A 125 9.00 -9.66 -4.13
CA GLY A 125 10.23 -9.06 -3.60
C GLY A 125 10.58 -7.74 -4.29
N SER A 126 11.61 -7.05 -3.79
CA SER A 126 12.12 -5.80 -4.34
C SER A 126 13.56 -5.55 -3.90
N TYR A 127 14.37 -4.95 -4.75
CA TYR A 127 15.80 -4.63 -4.47
C TYR A 127 16.65 -5.84 -4.04
N GLY A 128 16.41 -7.00 -4.62
CA GLY A 128 17.08 -8.24 -4.21
C GLY A 128 16.67 -8.74 -2.83
N TYR A 129 15.71 -8.06 -2.15
CA TYR A 129 15.11 -8.55 -0.93
C TYR A 129 13.91 -9.42 -1.22
N MET A 130 13.94 -10.63 -0.69
CA MET A 130 12.85 -11.57 -0.84
C MET A 130 11.63 -11.17 0.01
N ALA A 131 10.45 -11.41 -0.56
CA ALA A 131 9.18 -11.35 0.15
C ALA A 131 9.00 -12.56 1.09
N PRO A 132 8.03 -12.53 2.04
CA PRO A 132 7.83 -13.62 3.00
C PRO A 132 7.73 -15.01 2.38
N ALA A 133 6.87 -15.16 1.35
CA ALA A 133 6.70 -16.44 0.68
C ALA A 133 7.96 -16.86 -0.09
N GLN A 134 8.64 -15.94 -0.74
CA GLN A 134 9.88 -16.24 -1.44
C GLN A 134 10.98 -16.73 -0.50
N VAL A 135 11.16 -16.07 0.67
CA VAL A 135 12.13 -16.54 1.67
C VAL A 135 11.79 -17.95 2.14
N TRP A 136 10.52 -18.22 2.38
CA TRP A 136 10.06 -19.51 2.87
C TRP A 136 10.22 -20.62 1.84
N GLU A 137 9.81 -20.38 0.61
CA GLU A 137 9.74 -21.37 -0.45
C GLU A 137 11.07 -21.56 -1.21
N GLN A 138 11.91 -20.51 -1.27
CA GLN A 138 13.10 -20.49 -2.13
C GLN A 138 14.38 -20.08 -1.39
N GLY A 139 14.26 -19.50 -0.18
CA GLY A 139 15.39 -18.98 0.57
C GLY A 139 16.42 -20.05 0.96
N THR A 140 17.67 -19.66 1.06
CA THR A 140 18.73 -20.50 1.65
C THR A 140 18.51 -20.63 3.17
N PRO A 141 19.10 -21.65 3.83
CA PRO A 141 19.00 -21.77 5.30
C PRO A 141 19.42 -20.48 6.02
N LYS A 142 20.43 -19.77 5.54
CA LYS A 142 20.89 -18.50 6.12
C LYS A 142 19.88 -17.37 5.96
N GLN A 143 19.19 -17.27 4.83
CA GLN A 143 18.13 -16.27 4.61
C GLN A 143 16.94 -16.53 5.49
N ILE A 144 16.49 -17.79 5.58
CA ILE A 144 15.39 -18.20 6.47
C ILE A 144 15.79 -17.93 7.92
N TRP A 145 16.97 -18.37 8.34
CA TRP A 145 17.49 -18.14 9.70
C TRP A 145 17.48 -16.65 10.04
N SER A 146 17.95 -15.77 9.16
CA SER A 146 17.97 -14.32 9.41
C SER A 146 16.56 -13.76 9.59
N SER A 147 15.57 -14.28 8.86
CA SER A 147 14.20 -13.76 8.83
C SER A 147 13.33 -14.23 10.01
N ILE A 148 13.60 -15.43 10.58
CA ILE A 148 12.77 -16.01 11.67
C ILE A 148 13.22 -15.64 13.09
N GLY A 149 14.23 -14.79 13.24
CA GLY A 149 14.77 -14.40 14.56
C GLY A 149 13.75 -13.77 15.52
N GLY A 150 12.63 -13.26 14.98
CA GLY A 150 11.50 -12.74 15.74
C GLY A 150 10.73 -13.78 16.57
N LEU A 151 10.84 -15.10 16.25
CA LEU A 151 10.15 -16.16 16.99
C LEU A 151 10.46 -16.14 18.49
N TRP A 152 11.65 -15.71 18.87
CA TRP A 152 12.08 -15.58 20.27
C TRP A 152 11.94 -14.16 20.84
N ARG A 153 11.18 -13.28 20.17
CA ARG A 153 10.95 -11.90 20.60
C ARG A 153 9.46 -11.66 20.88
N GLY A 154 9.16 -10.51 21.45
CA GLY A 154 7.79 -10.12 21.78
C GLY A 154 6.81 -10.02 20.59
N VAL A 155 7.34 -10.01 19.35
CA VAL A 155 6.53 -10.05 18.13
C VAL A 155 5.82 -11.39 17.95
N ASN A 156 6.41 -12.49 18.42
CA ASN A 156 5.72 -13.78 18.55
C ASN A 156 4.78 -13.72 19.78
N SER A 157 3.56 -13.28 19.56
CA SER A 157 2.58 -13.06 20.62
C SER A 157 2.12 -14.37 21.29
N THR A 158 2.12 -15.47 20.55
CA THR A 158 1.70 -16.81 20.99
C THR A 158 2.83 -17.63 21.57
N LYS A 159 4.09 -17.19 21.38
CA LYS A 159 5.32 -17.86 21.85
C LYS A 159 5.41 -19.31 21.42
N ASP A 160 4.95 -19.60 20.24
CA ASP A 160 4.88 -20.93 19.62
C ASP A 160 5.57 -20.92 18.24
N LEU A 161 5.56 -22.07 17.58
CA LEU A 161 5.89 -22.21 16.16
C LEU A 161 4.62 -22.63 15.42
N SER A 162 3.77 -21.67 15.08
CA SER A 162 2.51 -21.86 14.38
C SER A 162 2.49 -21.10 13.06
N GLU A 163 1.50 -21.39 12.21
CA GLU A 163 1.25 -20.60 10.98
C GLU A 163 1.21 -19.09 11.28
N LYS A 164 0.54 -18.72 12.37
CA LYS A 164 0.39 -17.33 12.78
C LYS A 164 1.74 -16.70 13.17
N SER A 165 2.50 -17.37 14.06
CA SER A 165 3.78 -16.84 14.51
C SER A 165 4.81 -16.73 13.40
N VAL A 166 4.82 -17.69 12.46
CA VAL A 166 5.66 -17.66 11.25
C VAL A 166 5.32 -16.44 10.40
N MET A 167 4.03 -16.20 10.13
CA MET A 167 3.58 -15.03 9.37
C MET A 167 3.93 -13.71 10.03
N GLU A 168 3.68 -13.57 11.34
CA GLU A 168 3.99 -12.35 12.09
C GLU A 168 5.48 -12.02 12.03
N VAL A 169 6.32 -13.03 12.16
CA VAL A 169 7.78 -12.87 12.18
C VAL A 169 8.36 -12.59 10.81
N LEU A 170 7.94 -13.32 9.79
CA LEU A 170 8.41 -13.11 8.43
C LEU A 170 8.02 -11.74 7.89
N ARG A 171 6.82 -11.24 8.22
CA ARG A 171 6.42 -9.87 7.84
C ARG A 171 7.32 -8.76 8.39
N LEU A 172 8.05 -9.01 9.47
CA LEU A 172 9.02 -8.05 10.03
C LEU A 172 10.45 -8.31 9.57
N GLY A 173 10.75 -9.54 9.15
CA GLY A 173 12.10 -9.98 8.77
C GLY A 173 12.38 -9.97 7.26
N THR A 174 11.40 -9.62 6.43
CA THR A 174 11.48 -9.66 4.97
C THR A 174 10.95 -8.36 4.35
N TYR A 175 11.06 -8.24 3.02
CA TYR A 175 10.41 -7.17 2.28
C TYR A 175 8.92 -7.47 2.09
N ILE A 176 8.08 -6.48 2.29
CA ILE A 176 6.66 -6.56 1.94
C ILE A 176 6.29 -5.35 1.09
N ALA A 177 5.73 -5.62 -0.08
CA ALA A 177 5.22 -4.59 -0.97
C ALA A 177 4.13 -3.75 -0.25
N THR A 178 4.24 -2.44 -0.40
CA THR A 178 3.31 -1.48 0.20
C THR A 178 1.90 -1.69 -0.33
N GLN A 179 0.90 -1.56 0.54
CA GLN A 179 -0.50 -1.68 0.18
C GLN A 179 -1.21 -0.35 0.42
N PHE A 180 -2.00 0.08 -0.54
CA PHE A 180 -2.89 1.22 -0.39
C PHE A 180 -4.09 0.84 0.51
N LYS A 181 -4.88 1.82 0.97
CA LYS A 181 -6.05 1.58 1.83
C LYS A 181 -7.35 1.82 1.04
N PRO A 182 -8.23 0.82 0.84
CA PRO A 182 -9.49 0.98 0.12
C PRO A 182 -10.36 2.12 0.66
N ILE A 183 -10.35 2.35 1.97
CA ILE A 183 -11.13 3.43 2.59
C ILE A 183 -10.62 4.82 2.18
N VAL A 184 -9.31 4.99 2.00
CA VAL A 184 -8.74 6.26 1.53
C VAL A 184 -9.17 6.53 0.09
N ALA A 185 -9.12 5.53 -0.78
CA ALA A 185 -9.62 5.67 -2.15
C ALA A 185 -11.10 6.01 -2.19
N LYS A 186 -11.94 5.28 -1.42
CA LYS A 186 -13.36 5.63 -1.28
C LYS A 186 -13.57 7.07 -0.83
N THR A 187 -12.79 7.52 0.16
CA THR A 187 -12.88 8.88 0.70
C THR A 187 -12.58 9.91 -0.37
N ILE A 188 -11.51 9.72 -1.15
CA ILE A 188 -11.12 10.62 -2.24
C ILE A 188 -12.22 10.67 -3.32
N TYR A 189 -12.71 9.51 -3.78
CA TYR A 189 -13.75 9.48 -4.81
C TYR A 189 -15.07 10.14 -4.37
N ASN A 190 -15.46 9.95 -3.11
CA ASN A 190 -16.67 10.58 -2.57
C ASN A 190 -16.49 12.08 -2.30
N MET A 191 -15.32 12.46 -1.79
CA MET A 191 -14.95 13.84 -1.49
C MET A 191 -14.96 14.72 -2.75
N THR A 192 -14.53 14.16 -3.87
CA THR A 192 -14.52 14.82 -5.18
C THR A 192 -15.85 14.70 -5.94
N ASP A 193 -16.85 14.05 -5.36
CA ASP A 193 -18.16 13.70 -6.00
C ASP A 193 -17.99 13.03 -7.37
N ALA A 194 -16.91 12.25 -7.52
CA ALA A 194 -16.55 11.62 -8.77
C ALA A 194 -17.58 10.60 -9.23
N LYS A 195 -17.93 10.63 -10.51
CA LYS A 195 -18.70 9.59 -11.21
C LYS A 195 -17.77 8.73 -12.06
N THR A 196 -16.85 9.36 -12.79
CA THR A 196 -15.82 8.67 -13.56
C THR A 196 -14.46 8.84 -12.87
N VAL A 197 -13.82 7.73 -12.54
CA VAL A 197 -12.48 7.70 -11.94
C VAL A 197 -11.47 7.08 -12.88
N LEU A 198 -10.24 7.60 -12.86
CA LEU A 198 -9.09 7.07 -13.59
C LEU A 198 -8.00 6.68 -12.59
N ASP A 199 -7.48 5.47 -12.72
CA ASP A 199 -6.38 4.92 -11.93
C ASP A 199 -5.29 4.37 -12.86
N THR A 200 -4.19 5.09 -12.99
CA THR A 200 -3.10 4.76 -13.92
C THR A 200 -2.10 3.73 -13.37
N SER A 201 -2.36 3.14 -12.20
CA SER A 201 -1.53 2.10 -11.59
C SER A 201 -2.32 1.30 -10.55
N MET A 202 -3.17 0.37 -11.01
CA MET A 202 -4.14 -0.36 -10.16
C MET A 202 -3.50 -1.15 -9.01
N GLY A 203 -2.27 -1.64 -9.18
CA GLY A 203 -1.46 -2.29 -8.15
C GLY A 203 -2.17 -3.49 -7.51
N TRP A 204 -2.35 -3.48 -6.20
CA TRP A 204 -3.00 -4.57 -5.47
C TRP A 204 -4.53 -4.48 -5.42
N GLY A 205 -5.15 -3.65 -6.27
CA GLY A 205 -6.60 -3.53 -6.37
C GLY A 205 -7.30 -2.79 -5.23
N ASP A 206 -6.57 -2.12 -4.35
CA ASP A 206 -7.15 -1.40 -3.21
C ASP A 206 -8.01 -0.21 -3.66
N ARG A 207 -7.56 0.52 -4.70
CA ARG A 207 -8.32 1.64 -5.26
C ARG A 207 -9.53 1.15 -6.05
N LEU A 208 -9.45 -0.01 -6.69
CA LEU A 208 -10.59 -0.68 -7.31
C LEU A 208 -11.65 -1.08 -6.26
N ALA A 209 -11.22 -1.64 -5.11
CA ALA A 209 -12.13 -1.94 -3.99
C ALA A 209 -12.79 -0.67 -3.44
N GLY A 210 -12.01 0.40 -3.28
CA GLY A 210 -12.50 1.73 -2.89
C GLY A 210 -13.53 2.30 -3.87
N PHE A 211 -13.31 2.15 -5.18
CA PHE A 211 -14.25 2.53 -6.21
C PHE A 211 -15.59 1.80 -6.05
N PHE A 212 -15.58 0.47 -5.95
CA PHE A 212 -16.82 -0.29 -5.80
C PHE A 212 -17.60 0.07 -4.51
N ALA A 213 -16.89 0.53 -3.48
CA ALA A 213 -17.50 0.98 -2.22
C ALA A 213 -17.90 2.46 -2.21
N SER A 214 -17.51 3.26 -3.19
CA SER A 214 -17.78 4.70 -3.30
C SER A 214 -19.09 5.02 -4.04
N ASN A 215 -19.37 6.31 -4.26
CA ASN A 215 -20.47 6.80 -5.08
C ASN A 215 -20.12 6.92 -6.58
N ALA A 216 -18.88 6.67 -6.96
CA ALA A 216 -18.47 6.66 -8.36
C ALA A 216 -19.11 5.49 -9.12
N THR A 217 -19.35 5.67 -10.41
CA THR A 217 -20.12 4.73 -11.24
C THR A 217 -19.31 4.11 -12.37
N HIS A 218 -18.25 4.78 -12.80
CA HIS A 218 -17.38 4.31 -13.86
C HIS A 218 -15.91 4.34 -13.43
N TYR A 219 -15.18 3.27 -13.69
CA TYR A 219 -13.75 3.15 -13.35
C TYR A 219 -12.95 2.79 -14.59
N ILE A 220 -11.92 3.58 -14.86
CA ILE A 220 -10.92 3.32 -15.89
C ILE A 220 -9.60 3.05 -15.16
N GLY A 221 -8.93 1.95 -15.50
CA GLY A 221 -7.66 1.62 -14.84
C GLY A 221 -6.70 0.84 -15.70
N CYS A 222 -5.40 0.90 -15.37
CA CYS A 222 -4.39 0.06 -16.02
C CYS A 222 -3.37 -0.48 -15.03
N ASP A 223 -2.78 -1.60 -15.39
CA ASP A 223 -1.64 -2.21 -14.72
C ASP A 223 -0.93 -3.15 -15.71
N PRO A 224 0.40 -3.09 -15.86
CA PRO A 224 1.11 -3.94 -16.80
C PRO A 224 1.26 -5.38 -16.33
N ASN A 225 1.22 -5.64 -14.99
CA ASN A 225 1.51 -6.95 -14.42
C ASN A 225 0.40 -7.97 -14.75
N PRO A 226 0.67 -9.01 -15.54
CA PRO A 226 -0.35 -10.00 -15.92
C PRO A 226 -0.86 -10.83 -14.74
N ASN A 227 -0.10 -10.96 -13.65
CA ASN A 227 -0.51 -11.73 -12.49
C ASN A 227 -1.59 -11.00 -11.69
N THR A 228 -1.41 -9.71 -11.41
CA THR A 228 -2.44 -8.89 -10.79
C THR A 228 -3.63 -8.69 -11.71
N PHE A 229 -3.38 -8.49 -13.01
CA PHE A 229 -4.44 -8.26 -14.00
C PHE A 229 -5.46 -9.40 -14.09
N LYS A 230 -5.02 -10.66 -13.99
CA LYS A 230 -5.92 -11.81 -13.93
C LYS A 230 -6.88 -11.75 -12.74
N VAL A 231 -6.39 -11.28 -11.62
CA VAL A 231 -7.14 -11.20 -10.36
C VAL A 231 -8.17 -10.07 -10.38
N TYR A 232 -7.91 -8.96 -11.08
CA TYR A 232 -8.89 -7.87 -11.20
C TYR A 232 -10.23 -8.33 -11.78
N SER A 233 -10.23 -9.24 -12.74
CA SER A 233 -11.47 -9.78 -13.31
C SER A 233 -12.31 -10.51 -12.26
N GLU A 234 -11.68 -11.20 -11.32
CA GLU A 234 -12.36 -11.83 -10.20
C GLU A 234 -12.89 -10.80 -9.20
N MET A 235 -12.07 -9.83 -8.82
CA MET A 235 -12.49 -8.72 -7.95
C MET A 235 -13.71 -7.98 -8.52
N ILE A 236 -13.67 -7.63 -9.80
CA ILE A 236 -14.77 -6.94 -10.50
C ILE A 236 -16.04 -7.79 -10.46
N ARG A 237 -15.92 -9.08 -10.77
CA ARG A 237 -17.07 -10.01 -10.73
C ARG A 237 -17.72 -10.06 -9.35
N GLU A 238 -16.91 -10.20 -8.29
CA GLU A 238 -17.43 -10.31 -6.93
C GLU A 238 -17.98 -8.98 -6.41
N TYR A 239 -17.29 -7.88 -6.65
CA TYR A 239 -17.78 -6.56 -6.22
C TYR A 239 -19.01 -6.09 -6.99
N SER A 240 -19.15 -6.42 -8.27
CA SER A 240 -20.34 -6.09 -9.06
C SER A 240 -21.63 -6.72 -8.52
N LYS A 241 -21.53 -7.89 -7.88
CA LYS A 241 -22.67 -8.52 -7.20
C LYS A 241 -23.16 -7.69 -6.01
N MET A 242 -22.26 -6.95 -5.35
CA MET A 242 -22.54 -6.14 -4.16
C MET A 242 -22.77 -4.66 -4.48
N SER A 243 -22.37 -4.22 -5.67
CA SER A 243 -22.46 -2.82 -6.15
C SER A 243 -22.98 -2.81 -7.59
N PRO A 244 -24.24 -3.19 -7.81
CA PRO A 244 -24.82 -3.25 -9.16
C PRO A 244 -24.84 -1.87 -9.82
N GLY A 245 -24.75 -1.84 -11.15
CA GLY A 245 -24.80 -0.62 -11.95
C GLY A 245 -23.47 0.12 -12.11
N LYS A 246 -22.38 -0.36 -11.48
CA LYS A 246 -21.05 0.17 -11.73
C LYS A 246 -20.40 -0.50 -12.93
N THR A 247 -19.60 0.27 -13.68
CA THR A 247 -18.91 -0.18 -14.88
C THR A 247 -17.41 -0.01 -14.72
N THR A 248 -16.65 -0.88 -15.37
CA THR A 248 -15.18 -0.84 -15.34
C THR A 248 -14.61 -1.03 -16.73
N GLN A 249 -13.55 -0.30 -17.04
CA GLN A 249 -12.74 -0.44 -18.24
C GLN A 249 -11.29 -0.55 -17.79
N ILE A 250 -10.69 -1.72 -17.94
CA ILE A 250 -9.34 -1.99 -17.47
C ILE A 250 -8.43 -2.43 -18.61
N TYR A 251 -7.18 -1.95 -18.57
CA TYR A 251 -6.18 -2.20 -19.60
C TYR A 251 -4.96 -2.89 -19.01
N ARG A 252 -4.47 -3.93 -19.69
CA ARG A 252 -3.20 -4.57 -19.33
C ARG A 252 -2.06 -3.91 -20.08
N CYS A 253 -1.63 -2.75 -19.61
CA CYS A 253 -0.52 -1.99 -20.16
C CYS A 253 0.07 -1.06 -19.11
N GLY A 254 1.24 -0.53 -19.35
CA GLY A 254 1.73 0.66 -18.64
C GLY A 254 0.86 1.87 -18.91
N ALA A 255 0.86 2.83 -18.02
CA ALA A 255 0.04 4.03 -18.17
C ALA A 255 0.44 4.89 -19.38
N GLU A 256 1.69 4.81 -19.80
CA GLU A 256 2.22 5.46 -21.00
C GLU A 256 1.55 4.96 -22.29
N ASP A 257 1.07 3.71 -22.28
CA ASP A 257 0.47 3.02 -23.43
C ASP A 257 -1.07 3.00 -23.39
N LEU A 258 -1.70 3.76 -22.46
CA LEU A 258 -3.17 3.91 -22.45
C LEU A 258 -3.68 4.59 -23.73
N PRO A 259 -4.87 4.21 -24.24
CA PRO A 259 -5.49 4.88 -25.38
C PRO A 259 -6.05 6.24 -24.99
N TRP A 260 -5.16 7.18 -24.68
CA TRP A 260 -5.48 8.50 -24.11
C TRP A 260 -6.50 9.30 -24.92
N GLU A 261 -6.55 9.09 -26.24
CA GLU A 261 -7.51 9.73 -27.14
C GLU A 261 -8.97 9.28 -26.91
N THR A 262 -9.16 8.20 -26.17
CA THR A 262 -10.49 7.67 -25.83
C THR A 262 -10.90 7.94 -24.38
N ILE A 263 -9.99 8.50 -23.58
CA ILE A 263 -10.22 8.74 -22.14
C ILE A 263 -10.52 10.23 -21.95
N GLU A 264 -11.76 10.53 -21.59
CA GLU A 264 -12.25 11.88 -21.40
C GLU A 264 -13.30 11.97 -20.29
N ASN A 265 -13.64 13.18 -19.88
CA ASN A 265 -14.67 13.46 -18.88
C ASN A 265 -14.43 12.76 -17.55
N VAL A 266 -13.16 12.64 -17.11
CA VAL A 266 -12.75 12.08 -15.85
C VAL A 266 -12.98 13.08 -14.72
N ASP A 267 -13.73 12.68 -13.68
CA ASP A 267 -13.99 13.56 -12.53
C ASP A 267 -12.89 13.48 -11.48
N CYS A 268 -12.25 12.31 -11.34
CA CYS A 268 -11.12 12.12 -10.44
C CYS A 268 -10.10 11.15 -11.05
N ALA A 269 -8.97 11.68 -11.47
CA ALA A 269 -7.79 10.88 -11.77
C ALA A 269 -6.99 10.74 -10.48
N PHE A 270 -7.07 9.58 -9.82
CA PHE A 270 -6.37 9.33 -8.58
C PHE A 270 -5.46 8.11 -8.68
N THR A 271 -4.18 8.35 -8.50
CA THR A 271 -3.17 7.30 -8.60
C THR A 271 -2.05 7.47 -7.57
N SER A 272 -1.39 6.36 -7.26
CA SER A 272 -0.06 6.32 -6.66
C SER A 272 0.86 5.71 -7.72
N PRO A 273 1.51 6.53 -8.56
CA PRO A 273 2.34 6.02 -9.64
C PRO A 273 3.58 5.32 -9.08
N PRO A 274 4.28 4.49 -9.85
CA PRO A 274 5.58 3.99 -9.44
C PRO A 274 6.54 5.14 -9.11
N TYR A 275 7.14 5.13 -7.90
CA TYR A 275 8.05 6.19 -7.45
C TYR A 275 9.46 5.95 -7.99
N PHE A 276 9.62 6.06 -9.30
CA PHE A 276 10.82 5.71 -10.04
C PHE A 276 11.29 4.29 -9.64
N ALA A 277 12.53 4.13 -9.17
CA ALA A 277 13.08 2.85 -8.73
C ALA A 277 13.04 2.66 -7.20
N THR A 278 12.13 3.35 -6.47
CA THR A 278 11.98 3.17 -5.01
C THR A 278 11.44 1.79 -4.66
N GLU A 279 10.62 1.22 -5.52
CA GLU A 279 10.10 -0.15 -5.42
C GLU A 279 10.31 -0.84 -6.76
N ARG A 280 11.08 -1.93 -6.74
CA ARG A 280 11.39 -2.71 -7.94
C ARG A 280 10.60 -4.00 -7.91
N TYR A 281 9.29 -3.87 -8.10
CA TYR A 281 8.42 -5.04 -8.15
C TYR A 281 8.83 -6.00 -9.27
N ASN A 282 8.71 -7.30 -9.02
CA ASN A 282 9.08 -8.39 -9.92
C ASN A 282 10.58 -8.44 -10.31
N GLU A 283 11.47 -7.77 -9.58
CA GLU A 283 12.91 -7.81 -9.85
C GLU A 283 13.43 -9.26 -9.87
N GLY A 284 14.04 -9.65 -10.98
CA GLY A 284 14.49 -11.03 -11.22
C GLY A 284 13.38 -12.05 -11.47
N GLY A 285 12.13 -11.62 -11.63
CA GLY A 285 10.97 -12.47 -11.89
C GLY A 285 10.38 -12.28 -13.28
N ASP A 286 9.33 -13.06 -13.57
CA ASP A 286 8.59 -12.94 -14.81
C ASP A 286 7.96 -11.56 -14.96
N PHE A 287 7.97 -10.99 -16.18
CA PHE A 287 7.38 -9.69 -16.52
C PHE A 287 8.07 -8.49 -15.84
N GLU A 288 9.33 -8.62 -15.47
CA GLU A 288 10.15 -7.51 -14.99
C GLU A 288 10.21 -6.37 -16.01
N GLU A 289 10.32 -6.72 -17.29
CA GLU A 289 10.40 -5.80 -18.43
C GLU A 289 9.14 -4.92 -18.60
N ASP A 290 7.99 -5.36 -18.09
CA ASP A 290 6.75 -4.58 -18.12
C ASP A 290 6.70 -3.50 -17.03
N GLN A 291 7.58 -3.57 -16.04
CA GLN A 291 7.61 -2.62 -14.92
C GLN A 291 8.29 -1.31 -15.31
N SER A 292 7.74 -0.19 -14.84
CA SER A 292 8.26 1.14 -15.18
C SER A 292 9.73 1.33 -14.78
N TRP A 293 10.17 0.80 -13.64
CA TRP A 293 11.56 0.89 -13.18
C TRP A 293 12.55 0.15 -14.08
N SER A 294 12.08 -0.87 -14.80
CA SER A 294 12.87 -1.63 -15.79
C SER A 294 12.83 -0.95 -17.16
N LYS A 295 11.63 -0.57 -17.65
CA LYS A 295 11.46 0.16 -18.93
C LYS A 295 12.19 1.50 -18.94
N PHE A 296 12.14 2.23 -17.83
CA PHE A 296 12.70 3.57 -17.68
C PHE A 296 13.73 3.55 -16.53
N SER A 297 14.88 2.94 -16.78
CA SER A 297 15.91 2.69 -15.75
C SER A 297 16.64 3.95 -15.28
N GLU A 298 16.63 5.01 -16.07
CA GLU A 298 17.23 6.31 -15.75
C GLU A 298 16.15 7.29 -15.31
N TYR A 299 16.45 8.13 -14.30
CA TYR A 299 15.45 9.03 -13.71
C TYR A 299 14.87 10.01 -14.74
N GLU A 300 15.71 10.63 -15.57
CA GLU A 300 15.30 11.59 -16.60
C GLU A 300 14.38 10.92 -17.61
N ARG A 301 14.67 9.68 -18.03
CA ARG A 301 13.79 8.93 -18.92
C ARG A 301 12.46 8.59 -18.27
N TRP A 302 12.50 8.12 -17.01
CA TRP A 302 11.28 7.84 -16.23
C TRP A 302 10.42 9.10 -16.09
N ARG A 303 11.04 10.25 -15.80
CA ARG A 303 10.35 11.55 -15.69
C ARG A 303 9.74 11.99 -17.01
N ASP A 304 10.53 12.00 -18.09
CA ASP A 304 10.18 12.67 -19.35
C ASP A 304 9.40 11.77 -20.31
N GLU A 305 9.56 10.43 -20.23
CA GLU A 305 8.88 9.49 -21.12
C GLU A 305 7.69 8.78 -20.45
N PHE A 306 7.60 8.79 -19.11
CA PHE A 306 6.53 8.12 -18.36
C PHE A 306 5.80 9.09 -17.41
N TYR A 307 6.45 9.58 -16.36
CA TYR A 307 5.79 10.20 -15.21
C TYR A 307 5.05 11.51 -15.59
N LEU A 308 5.75 12.49 -16.15
CA LEU A 308 5.12 13.76 -16.50
C LEU A 308 4.14 13.65 -17.67
N PRO A 309 4.42 12.87 -18.75
CA PRO A 309 3.42 12.63 -19.80
C PRO A 309 2.14 11.96 -19.29
N VAL A 310 2.24 10.95 -18.41
CA VAL A 310 1.07 10.30 -17.83
C VAL A 310 0.27 11.28 -16.96
N ALA A 311 0.95 12.09 -16.15
CA ALA A 311 0.29 13.13 -15.36
C ALA A 311 -0.43 14.16 -16.23
N LEU A 312 0.22 14.64 -17.28
CA LEU A 312 -0.36 15.60 -18.24
C LEU A 312 -1.56 15.00 -18.98
N ASN A 313 -1.45 13.79 -19.48
CA ASN A 313 -2.55 13.10 -20.15
C ASN A 313 -3.73 12.88 -19.20
N SER A 314 -3.46 12.47 -17.95
CA SER A 314 -4.49 12.34 -16.91
C SER A 314 -5.19 13.67 -16.63
N PHE A 315 -4.42 14.77 -16.58
CA PHE A 315 -4.96 16.12 -16.39
C PHE A 315 -5.80 16.57 -17.59
N ASN A 316 -5.34 16.32 -18.81
CA ASN A 316 -6.08 16.65 -20.04
C ASN A 316 -7.40 15.90 -20.16
N ALA A 317 -7.45 14.66 -19.70
CA ALA A 317 -8.65 13.81 -19.67
C ALA A 317 -9.71 14.28 -18.67
N LEU A 318 -9.39 15.22 -17.77
CA LEU A 318 -10.33 15.69 -16.75
C LEU A 318 -11.53 16.44 -17.36
N SER A 319 -12.69 16.21 -16.76
CA SER A 319 -13.86 17.08 -16.92
C SER A 319 -13.54 18.50 -16.41
N GLU A 320 -14.39 19.48 -16.71
CA GLU A 320 -14.19 20.87 -16.28
C GLU A 320 -13.99 21.00 -14.75
N LYS A 321 -14.67 20.13 -13.97
CA LYS A 321 -14.61 20.12 -12.50
C LYS A 321 -13.78 18.95 -11.96
N GLY A 322 -13.06 18.28 -12.83
CA GLY A 322 -12.25 17.12 -12.48
C GLY A 322 -10.98 17.48 -11.71
N PHE A 323 -10.46 16.51 -10.99
CA PHE A 323 -9.23 16.60 -10.21
C PHE A 323 -8.24 15.54 -10.63
N LEU A 324 -6.99 15.95 -10.78
CA LEU A 324 -5.85 15.05 -10.77
C LEU A 324 -5.28 15.05 -9.33
N MET A 325 -5.18 13.88 -8.75
CA MET A 325 -4.69 13.67 -7.39
C MET A 325 -3.61 12.60 -7.42
N THR A 326 -2.37 12.99 -7.19
CA THR A 326 -1.21 12.10 -7.28
C THR A 326 -0.60 11.88 -5.91
N ASN A 327 -0.68 10.67 -5.40
CA ASN A 327 -0.01 10.28 -4.16
C ASN A 327 1.42 9.84 -4.50
N ILE A 328 2.39 10.69 -4.24
CA ILE A 328 3.80 10.45 -4.50
C ILE A 328 4.68 11.22 -3.52
N MET A 329 5.82 10.64 -3.22
CA MET A 329 6.94 11.27 -2.54
C MET A 329 8.17 11.26 -3.43
N ASP A 330 9.09 12.17 -3.19
CA ASP A 330 10.38 12.17 -3.86
C ASP A 330 11.13 10.85 -3.66
N PRO A 331 11.50 10.15 -4.72
CA PRO A 331 12.30 8.93 -4.59
C PRO A 331 13.70 9.24 -4.08
N LYS A 332 14.20 8.40 -3.16
CA LYS A 332 15.56 8.45 -2.67
C LYS A 332 16.27 7.13 -2.96
N ILE A 333 17.14 7.14 -3.97
CA ILE A 333 17.87 5.98 -4.47
C ILE A 333 19.35 6.16 -4.16
N LYS A 334 19.97 5.21 -3.46
CA LYS A 334 21.40 5.26 -3.08
C LYS A 334 21.80 6.60 -2.45
N ASN A 335 20.97 7.14 -1.57
CA ASN A 335 21.11 8.44 -0.91
C ASN A 335 20.97 9.69 -1.82
N VAL A 336 20.63 9.54 -3.09
CA VAL A 336 20.28 10.65 -3.98
C VAL A 336 18.76 10.83 -3.94
N ARG A 337 18.29 12.03 -3.62
CA ARG A 337 16.86 12.44 -3.72
C ARG A 337 16.61 13.01 -5.11
N TYR A 338 15.49 12.63 -5.69
CA TYR A 338 15.00 13.16 -6.97
C TYR A 338 13.72 13.96 -6.70
N TYR A 339 13.65 15.17 -7.21
CA TYR A 339 12.62 16.16 -6.86
C TYR A 339 11.36 16.02 -7.72
N SER A 340 10.85 14.80 -7.86
CA SER A 340 9.71 14.49 -8.72
C SER A 340 8.41 15.20 -8.34
N CYS A 341 8.23 15.54 -7.06
CA CYS A 341 7.05 16.26 -6.61
C CYS A 341 7.06 17.73 -7.08
N ASP A 342 8.18 18.41 -6.88
CA ASP A 342 8.33 19.80 -7.36
C ASP A 342 8.26 19.88 -8.90
N GLU A 343 8.87 18.91 -9.60
CA GLU A 343 8.81 18.81 -11.05
C GLU A 343 7.38 18.60 -11.56
N LEU A 344 6.56 17.81 -10.86
CA LEU A 344 5.14 17.63 -11.19
C LEU A 344 4.37 18.95 -11.07
N VAL A 345 4.58 19.69 -9.99
CA VAL A 345 3.91 20.98 -9.78
C VAL A 345 4.38 21.99 -10.82
N ASP A 346 5.69 22.08 -11.10
CA ASP A 346 6.24 22.97 -12.14
C ASP A 346 5.64 22.65 -13.53
N HIS A 347 5.40 21.35 -13.81
CA HIS A 347 4.89 20.90 -15.10
C HIS A 347 3.40 21.23 -15.30
N LEU A 348 2.60 21.17 -14.25
CA LEU A 348 1.15 21.37 -14.30
C LEU A 348 0.68 22.73 -13.78
N GLN A 349 1.60 23.68 -13.52
CA GLN A 349 1.19 25.05 -13.21
C GLN A 349 0.49 25.70 -14.42
N PRO A 350 -0.53 26.53 -14.20
CA PRO A 350 -0.98 27.16 -12.93
C PRO A 350 -2.11 26.41 -12.22
N ASP A 351 -2.38 25.16 -12.52
CA ASP A 351 -3.55 24.41 -12.08
C ASP A 351 -3.34 23.65 -10.77
N PHE A 352 -2.22 23.91 -10.07
CA PHE A 352 -1.94 23.36 -8.76
C PHE A 352 -2.87 23.98 -7.69
N LEU A 353 -3.51 23.11 -6.89
CA LEU A 353 -4.47 23.51 -5.86
C LEU A 353 -3.91 23.39 -4.43
N GLY A 354 -2.83 22.66 -4.25
CA GLY A 354 -2.26 22.32 -2.96
C GLY A 354 -2.21 20.80 -2.71
N GLN A 355 -2.05 20.39 -1.47
CA GLN A 355 -1.92 18.99 -1.09
C GLN A 355 -3.01 18.56 -0.10
N ILE A 356 -3.22 17.24 -0.02
CA ILE A 356 -3.92 16.56 1.05
C ILE A 356 -2.92 15.63 1.73
N GLY A 357 -2.85 15.64 3.06
CA GLY A 357 -2.03 14.71 3.81
C GLY A 357 -2.69 13.33 3.90
N MET A 358 -1.98 12.29 3.55
CA MET A 358 -2.40 10.92 3.83
C MET A 358 -1.58 10.40 5.00
N ARG A 359 -2.22 10.07 6.13
CA ARG A 359 -1.52 9.60 7.31
C ARG A 359 -0.81 8.29 7.04
N ILE A 360 0.47 8.26 7.35
CA ILE A 360 1.31 7.06 7.31
C ILE A 360 1.67 6.62 8.73
N MET A 361 1.73 5.29 8.92
CA MET A 361 2.21 4.74 10.18
C MET A 361 3.73 4.77 10.22
N GLN A 362 4.29 5.40 11.23
CA GLN A 362 5.72 5.28 11.49
C GLN A 362 6.07 3.86 11.94
N ARG A 363 7.19 3.37 11.43
CA ARG A 363 7.76 2.12 11.93
C ARG A 363 8.18 2.33 13.40
N PRO A 364 7.81 1.42 14.31
CA PRO A 364 8.26 1.49 15.69
C PRO A 364 9.77 1.62 15.75
N GLN A 365 10.25 2.64 16.42
CA GLN A 365 11.69 2.80 16.65
C GLN A 365 12.07 2.11 17.96
N GLY A 366 13.24 1.46 18.00
CA GLY A 366 13.73 0.84 19.22
C GLY A 366 13.87 1.90 20.34
N LYS A 367 13.53 1.52 21.57
CA LYS A 367 13.60 2.42 22.76
C LYS A 367 14.98 3.09 22.92
N ASN A 368 16.02 2.50 22.39
CA ASN A 368 17.41 3.00 22.47
C ASN A 368 17.70 4.19 21.51
N LYS A 369 16.73 4.67 20.77
CA LYS A 369 16.90 5.83 19.87
C LYS A 369 16.51 7.16 20.52
N PHE A 370 15.87 7.12 21.68
CA PHE A 370 15.45 8.30 22.42
C PHE A 370 16.28 8.39 23.70
N GLU A 371 16.90 9.53 23.95
CA GLU A 371 17.70 9.78 25.14
C GLU A 371 16.82 10.02 26.36
N THR A 372 15.62 10.60 26.12
CA THR A 372 14.67 10.92 27.17
C THR A 372 13.26 10.37 26.89
N LYS A 373 12.44 10.31 27.91
CA LYS A 373 11.03 9.92 27.80
C LYS A 373 10.21 11.00 27.08
N GLU A 374 10.61 12.24 27.28
CA GLU A 374 10.00 13.43 26.67
C GLU A 374 10.18 13.39 25.15
N GLU A 375 11.37 13.09 24.64
CA GLU A 375 11.65 12.91 23.20
C GLU A 375 10.79 11.80 22.58
N LEU A 376 10.61 10.69 23.30
CA LEU A 376 9.73 9.62 22.84
C LEU A 376 8.28 10.09 22.73
N VAL A 377 7.79 10.84 23.74
CA VAL A 377 6.43 11.40 23.74
C VAL A 377 6.25 12.41 22.62
N GLU A 378 7.21 13.31 22.43
CA GLU A 378 7.20 14.28 21.32
C GLU A 378 7.15 13.57 19.97
N PHE A 379 8.01 12.56 19.77
CA PHE A 379 8.00 11.74 18.55
C PHE A 379 6.65 11.05 18.30
N MET A 380 6.02 10.52 19.35
CA MET A 380 4.72 9.85 19.24
C MET A 380 3.56 10.83 18.97
N ASN A 381 3.71 12.10 19.35
CA ASN A 381 2.70 13.12 19.13
C ASN A 381 2.76 13.72 17.72
N LYS A 382 3.84 13.49 16.97
CA LYS A 382 3.93 13.95 15.57
C LYS A 382 3.04 13.13 14.65
N LEU A 383 2.40 13.81 13.71
CA LEU A 383 1.57 13.21 12.71
C LEU A 383 2.31 13.17 11.37
N TYR A 384 2.71 11.98 10.97
CA TYR A 384 3.46 11.77 9.72
C TYR A 384 2.52 11.57 8.56
N ILE A 385 2.75 12.31 7.48
CA ILE A 385 1.94 12.25 6.27
C ILE A 385 2.78 11.97 5.02
N GLU A 386 2.12 11.41 4.05
CA GLU A 386 2.51 11.36 2.65
C GLU A 386 1.57 12.25 1.85
N ASN A 387 2.11 13.06 0.94
CA ASN A 387 1.33 14.03 0.21
C ASN A 387 0.56 13.41 -0.94
N VAL A 388 -0.69 13.86 -1.11
CA VAL A 388 -1.47 13.74 -2.33
C VAL A 388 -1.48 15.12 -2.98
N TRP A 389 -0.79 15.26 -4.12
CA TRP A 389 -0.67 16.50 -4.87
C TRP A 389 -1.91 16.68 -5.73
N CYS A 390 -2.59 17.82 -5.58
CA CYS A 390 -3.90 18.08 -6.15
C CYS A 390 -3.85 19.15 -7.21
N PHE A 391 -4.44 18.85 -8.37
CA PHE A 391 -4.54 19.76 -9.53
C PHE A 391 -5.98 19.76 -10.04
N GLY A 392 -6.42 20.88 -10.60
CA GLY A 392 -7.76 21.00 -11.16
C GLY A 392 -7.93 22.20 -12.05
N LYS A 393 -8.71 22.07 -13.13
CA LYS A 393 -9.00 23.15 -14.08
C LYS A 393 -9.82 24.28 -13.45
N TYR A 394 -10.53 24.01 -12.37
CA TYR A 394 -11.43 24.95 -11.69
C TYR A 394 -10.84 25.40 -10.34
N LYS A 395 -10.17 26.55 -10.35
CA LYS A 395 -9.38 27.06 -9.21
C LYS A 395 -10.17 27.42 -7.94
N THR A 396 -11.49 27.56 -8.00
CA THR A 396 -12.32 28.02 -6.87
C THR A 396 -13.11 26.90 -6.21
N PHE A 397 -12.85 25.64 -6.57
CA PHE A 397 -13.60 24.51 -6.03
C PHE A 397 -13.08 24.14 -4.63
N ASP A 398 -13.94 24.26 -3.63
CA ASP A 398 -13.67 23.79 -2.27
C ASP A 398 -13.97 22.28 -2.19
N LEU A 399 -12.92 21.46 -2.17
CA LEU A 399 -13.02 20.00 -2.06
C LEU A 399 -13.82 19.53 -0.84
N PHE A 400 -13.91 20.36 0.21
CA PHE A 400 -14.60 20.06 1.46
C PHE A 400 -15.97 20.75 1.60
N ARG A 401 -16.45 21.38 0.55
CA ARG A 401 -17.73 22.11 0.60
C ARG A 401 -18.89 21.20 1.01
N HIS A 402 -18.85 19.93 0.64
CA HIS A 402 -19.86 18.94 1.01
C HIS A 402 -19.75 18.45 2.46
N THR A 403 -18.54 18.37 3.02
CA THR A 403 -18.31 17.97 4.42
C THR A 403 -18.77 19.01 5.41
N ARG A 404 -18.59 20.29 5.13
CA ARG A 404 -19.08 21.40 5.99
C ARG A 404 -20.62 21.45 6.06
N ARG A 405 -21.34 21.13 4.98
CA ARG A 405 -22.80 21.07 5.01
C ARG A 405 -23.34 19.91 5.83
N ALA A 406 -22.78 18.73 5.69
CA ALA A 406 -23.19 17.55 6.45
C ALA A 406 -23.02 17.73 7.96
N THR A 407 -21.94 18.42 8.40
CA THR A 407 -21.70 18.70 9.82
C THR A 407 -22.64 19.76 10.41
N LEU A 408 -23.13 20.70 9.61
CA LEU A 408 -24.06 21.74 10.06
C LEU A 408 -25.52 21.27 10.05
N GLU A 409 -25.89 20.38 9.14
CA GLU A 409 -27.27 19.82 9.10
C GLU A 409 -27.50 18.76 10.19
N GLY A 410 -26.45 18.20 10.80
CA GLY A 410 -26.53 17.29 11.94
C GLY A 410 -26.54 17.97 13.31
N LEU A 411 -26.46 19.31 13.38
CA LEU A 411 -26.43 20.11 14.61
C LEU A 411 -27.73 20.95 14.84
N PHE A 412 -28.72 20.83 13.94
CA PHE A 412 -30.06 21.41 14.08
C PHE A 412 -31.13 20.29 13.89
#